data_684413f5530ace52ec4c52a2f7f53ee2
#
_entry.id   684413f5530ace52ec4c52a2f7f53ee2
#
_cell.length_a   1.000
_cell.length_b   1.000
_cell.length_c   1.000
_cell.angle_alpha   90.00
_cell.angle_beta   90.00
_cell.angle_gamma   90.00
#
_symmetry.space_group_name_H-M   'P 1'
#
loop_
_entity.id
_entity.type
_entity.pdbx_description
1 polymer ?
#
loop_
_entity_poly.entity_id
_entity_poly.type
_entity_poly.pdbx_seq_one_letter_code
_entity_poly.pdbx_strand_id
1 'polypeptide(L)'
;MYLRESSRRNKDGSKVTYLQLAHNERHPVTGVPVAKVIHNFGRKDKVDKEALARLVSSISRILDLPVTDSSVASSDIEIVDSRRLGGAFVLDQMWERLGIADALRSSASGRRIDADAVERICFALVAQRCLDPASKLAAVKWAKERVALVDCPDFDDDAAYAAMDFLLAALPEIAERIFSTTANLLNLSCDIIFVDTSSTYFERDVADGEADLDRALAALISCG
;
A
#
# COMPACT_ATOMS: atom_id res chain seq x y z
N MET A 1 -1.89 17.08 -24.56
CA MET A 1 -3.09 16.52 -25.20
C MET A 1 -4.32 17.29 -24.74
N TYR A 2 -5.34 17.47 -25.57
CA TYR A 2 -6.57 18.18 -25.22
C TYR A 2 -7.75 17.67 -26.06
N LEU A 3 -8.97 17.84 -25.54
CA LEU A 3 -10.19 17.57 -26.30
C LEU A 3 -10.51 18.76 -27.19
N ARG A 4 -10.78 18.47 -28.46
CA ARG A 4 -11.08 19.45 -29.49
C ARG A 4 -12.45 19.15 -30.11
N GLU A 5 -13.24 20.20 -30.33
CA GLU A 5 -14.44 20.11 -31.14
C GLU A 5 -14.15 20.56 -32.59
N SER A 6 -14.49 19.73 -33.56
CA SER A 6 -14.40 20.05 -34.98
C SER A 6 -15.79 20.01 -35.60
N SER A 7 -16.15 21.04 -36.30
CA SER A 7 -17.49 21.15 -36.89
C SER A 7 -17.45 21.11 -38.43
N ARG A 8 -18.39 20.39 -39.03
CA ARG A 8 -18.60 20.37 -40.48
C ARG A 8 -20.04 20.77 -40.77
N ARG A 9 -20.25 21.59 -41.83
CA ARG A 9 -21.56 21.93 -42.35
C ARG A 9 -21.88 20.96 -43.48
N ASN A 10 -23.03 20.32 -43.41
CA ASN A 10 -23.56 19.44 -44.47
C ASN A 10 -24.20 20.26 -45.62
N LYS A 11 -24.50 19.59 -46.73
CA LYS A 11 -25.15 20.22 -47.89
C LYS A 11 -26.56 20.73 -47.58
N ASP A 12 -27.24 20.16 -46.59
CA ASP A 12 -28.56 20.54 -46.08
C ASP A 12 -28.53 21.73 -45.09
N GLY A 13 -27.36 22.33 -44.87
CA GLY A 13 -27.16 23.42 -43.92
C GLY A 13 -26.97 23.01 -42.47
N SER A 14 -27.17 21.74 -42.11
CA SER A 14 -26.98 21.23 -40.75
C SER A 14 -25.51 21.23 -40.32
N LYS A 15 -25.27 21.56 -39.07
CA LYS A 15 -23.91 21.55 -38.47
C LYS A 15 -23.72 20.26 -37.66
N VAL A 16 -22.72 19.48 -38.04
CA VAL A 16 -22.31 18.28 -37.29
C VAL A 16 -20.99 18.58 -36.57
N THR A 17 -20.96 18.31 -35.26
CA THR A 17 -19.78 18.52 -34.44
C THR A 17 -19.20 17.15 -34.05
N TYR A 18 -17.90 17.02 -34.18
CA TYR A 18 -17.11 15.82 -33.81
C TYR A 18 -16.24 16.13 -32.62
N LEU A 19 -16.09 15.15 -31.72
CA LEU A 19 -15.21 15.22 -30.56
C LEU A 19 -13.93 14.46 -30.88
N GLN A 20 -12.78 15.11 -30.71
CA GLN A 20 -11.47 14.57 -31.07
C GLN A 20 -10.47 14.79 -29.95
N LEU A 21 -9.62 13.80 -29.67
CA LEU A 21 -8.42 13.96 -28.86
C LEU A 21 -7.28 14.39 -29.77
N ALA A 22 -6.63 15.50 -29.45
CA ALA A 22 -5.54 16.06 -30.26
C ALA A 22 -4.37 16.53 -29.38
N HIS A 23 -3.20 16.64 -29.98
CA HIS A 23 -2.07 17.37 -29.43
C HIS A 23 -1.51 18.34 -30.46
N ASN A 24 -0.79 19.36 -30.01
CA ASN A 24 -0.09 20.27 -30.90
C ASN A 24 1.28 19.69 -31.25
N GLU A 25 1.55 19.58 -32.56
CA GLU A 25 2.84 19.23 -33.11
C GLU A 25 3.36 20.40 -33.97
N ARG A 26 4.64 20.69 -33.95
CA ARG A 26 5.20 21.71 -34.83
C ARG A 26 5.34 21.21 -36.23
N HIS A 27 4.82 21.97 -37.19
CA HIS A 27 4.99 21.63 -38.61
C HIS A 27 6.48 21.63 -38.97
N PRO A 28 7.01 20.55 -39.59
CA PRO A 28 8.45 20.36 -39.80
C PRO A 28 9.10 21.45 -40.68
N VAL A 29 8.32 22.11 -41.54
CA VAL A 29 8.84 23.13 -42.46
C VAL A 29 8.57 24.55 -41.97
N THR A 30 7.38 24.82 -41.43
CA THR A 30 6.95 26.19 -41.06
C THR A 30 7.11 26.51 -39.59
N GLY A 31 7.38 25.51 -38.71
CA GLY A 31 7.48 25.69 -37.27
C GLY A 31 6.18 26.04 -36.55
N VAL A 32 5.09 26.26 -37.28
CA VAL A 32 3.79 26.65 -36.72
C VAL A 32 3.14 25.44 -36.01
N PRO A 33 2.55 25.61 -34.81
CA PRO A 33 1.84 24.52 -34.13
C PRO A 33 0.58 24.11 -34.93
N VAL A 34 0.49 22.83 -35.26
CA VAL A 34 -0.63 22.21 -35.94
C VAL A 34 -1.26 21.15 -35.02
N ALA A 35 -2.59 21.15 -34.93
CA ALA A 35 -3.31 20.15 -34.16
C ALA A 35 -3.32 18.81 -34.90
N LYS A 36 -2.63 17.81 -34.33
CA LYS A 36 -2.63 16.42 -34.81
C LYS A 36 -3.68 15.63 -34.02
N VAL A 37 -4.64 15.04 -34.73
CA VAL A 37 -5.68 14.21 -34.14
C VAL A 37 -5.09 12.83 -33.79
N ILE A 38 -5.19 12.45 -32.52
CA ILE A 38 -4.75 11.14 -32.04
C ILE A 38 -5.91 10.14 -32.13
N HIS A 39 -7.09 10.58 -31.69
CA HIS A 39 -8.30 9.75 -31.68
C HIS A 39 -9.55 10.57 -31.98
N ASN A 40 -10.50 9.95 -32.70
CA ASN A 40 -11.79 10.55 -33.02
C ASN A 40 -12.90 9.78 -32.31
N PHE A 41 -13.54 10.41 -31.32
CA PHE A 41 -14.66 9.83 -30.58
C PHE A 41 -16.00 9.84 -31.39
N GLY A 42 -15.99 10.39 -32.58
CA GLY A 42 -17.18 10.45 -33.44
C GLY A 42 -18.01 11.72 -33.23
N ARG A 43 -19.27 11.64 -33.57
CA ARG A 43 -20.23 12.78 -33.50
C ARG A 43 -20.56 13.07 -32.04
N LYS A 44 -20.50 14.34 -31.63
CA LYS A 44 -20.77 14.82 -30.27
C LYS A 44 -22.13 14.38 -29.72
N ASP A 45 -23.15 14.35 -30.61
CA ASP A 45 -24.53 13.93 -30.29
C ASP A 45 -24.68 12.41 -30.10
N LYS A 46 -23.72 11.60 -30.56
CA LYS A 46 -23.72 10.14 -30.51
C LYS A 46 -22.59 9.55 -29.64
N VAL A 47 -21.81 10.41 -28.97
CA VAL A 47 -20.73 9.97 -28.13
C VAL A 47 -21.27 9.23 -26.89
N ASP A 48 -20.74 8.06 -26.62
CA ASP A 48 -21.01 7.31 -25.39
C ASP A 48 -20.34 8.02 -24.20
N LYS A 49 -21.16 8.78 -23.47
CA LYS A 49 -20.70 9.53 -22.30
C LYS A 49 -20.24 8.61 -21.17
N GLU A 50 -20.86 7.43 -21.03
CA GLU A 50 -20.49 6.46 -20.00
C GLU A 50 -19.14 5.84 -20.29
N ALA A 51 -18.84 5.51 -21.55
CA ALA A 51 -17.52 5.05 -21.94
C ALA A 51 -16.43 6.10 -21.70
N LEU A 52 -16.73 7.39 -21.96
CA LEU A 52 -15.81 8.49 -21.63
C LEU A 52 -15.62 8.65 -20.12
N ALA A 53 -16.68 8.53 -19.32
CA ALA A 53 -16.58 8.58 -17.86
C ALA A 53 -15.72 7.45 -17.33
N ARG A 54 -15.89 6.21 -17.83
CA ARG A 54 -15.02 5.07 -17.48
C ARG A 54 -13.55 5.32 -17.84
N LEU A 55 -13.29 5.95 -18.99
CA LEU A 55 -11.94 6.33 -19.41
C LEU A 55 -11.33 7.37 -18.47
N VAL A 56 -12.10 8.39 -18.07
CA VAL A 56 -11.67 9.41 -17.10
C VAL A 56 -11.34 8.76 -15.76
N SER A 57 -12.22 7.90 -15.24
CA SER A 57 -11.97 7.16 -13.99
C SER A 57 -10.71 6.30 -14.06
N SER A 58 -10.46 5.66 -15.20
CA SER A 58 -9.23 4.86 -15.39
C SER A 58 -7.98 5.72 -15.40
N ILE A 59 -8.02 6.88 -16.05
CA ILE A 59 -6.89 7.83 -16.08
C ILE A 59 -6.67 8.44 -14.70
N SER A 60 -7.73 8.85 -13.99
CA SER A 60 -7.63 9.40 -12.62
C SER A 60 -7.00 8.42 -11.66
N ARG A 61 -7.30 7.12 -11.80
CA ARG A 61 -6.70 6.05 -10.99
C ARG A 61 -5.20 5.91 -11.22
N ILE A 62 -4.75 6.03 -12.49
CA ILE A 62 -3.33 5.97 -12.83
C ILE A 62 -2.57 7.19 -12.30
N LEU A 63 -3.24 8.34 -12.24
CA LEU A 63 -2.65 9.61 -11.81
C LEU A 63 -2.79 9.84 -10.29
N ASP A 64 -3.36 8.89 -9.54
CA ASP A 64 -3.70 9.03 -8.11
C ASP A 64 -4.54 10.30 -7.81
N LEU A 65 -5.36 10.74 -8.80
CA LEU A 65 -6.26 11.86 -8.63
C LEU A 65 -7.57 11.40 -7.98
N PRO A 66 -8.20 12.23 -7.14
CA PRO A 66 -9.52 11.91 -6.63
C PRO A 66 -10.50 11.75 -7.80
N VAL A 67 -11.11 10.57 -7.90
CA VAL A 67 -12.14 10.30 -8.91
C VAL A 67 -13.39 11.03 -8.49
N THR A 68 -13.67 12.16 -9.11
CA THR A 68 -14.99 12.82 -8.98
C THR A 68 -15.97 12.01 -9.82
N ASP A 69 -16.65 11.09 -9.19
CA ASP A 69 -17.68 10.26 -9.84
C ASP A 69 -18.89 11.15 -10.17
N SER A 70 -18.88 11.73 -11.37
CA SER A 70 -19.98 12.59 -11.86
C SER A 70 -21.21 11.80 -12.32
N SER A 71 -21.23 10.47 -12.14
CA SER A 71 -22.29 9.58 -12.64
C SER A 71 -23.24 9.04 -11.57
N VAL A 72 -23.04 9.38 -10.29
CA VAL A 72 -24.01 9.08 -9.25
C VAL A 72 -24.83 10.34 -8.95
N ALA A 73 -25.65 10.72 -9.92
CA ALA A 73 -26.81 11.57 -9.61
C ALA A 73 -27.77 10.76 -8.74
N SER A 74 -27.98 11.25 -7.50
CA SER A 74 -28.99 10.78 -6.55
C SER A 74 -28.68 9.51 -5.72
N SER A 75 -27.55 9.50 -5.01
CA SER A 75 -27.56 8.86 -3.69
C SER A 75 -26.87 9.83 -2.71
N ASP A 76 -27.46 10.01 -1.54
CA ASP A 76 -26.90 10.79 -0.44
C ASP A 76 -25.62 10.14 0.16
N ILE A 77 -24.79 9.55 -0.71
CA ILE A 77 -23.54 8.86 -0.32
C ILE A 77 -22.38 9.80 -0.61
N GLU A 78 -21.81 10.33 0.46
CA GLU A 78 -20.56 11.07 0.42
C GLU A 78 -19.40 10.09 0.70
N ILE A 79 -18.41 10.03 -0.20
CA ILE A 79 -17.18 9.25 0.03
C ILE A 79 -16.31 10.06 0.98
N VAL A 80 -16.26 9.64 2.24
CA VAL A 80 -15.52 10.32 3.31
C VAL A 80 -14.06 9.89 3.34
N ASP A 81 -13.75 8.62 3.00
CA ASP A 81 -12.41 8.06 3.05
C ASP A 81 -12.25 6.90 2.04
N SER A 82 -11.00 6.65 1.64
CA SER A 82 -10.65 5.53 0.75
C SER A 82 -9.33 4.92 1.18
N ARG A 83 -9.35 3.66 1.63
CA ARG A 83 -8.17 2.93 2.11
C ARG A 83 -7.89 1.68 1.29
N ARG A 84 -6.62 1.33 1.16
CA ARG A 84 -6.19 0.11 0.48
C ARG A 84 -6.50 -1.10 1.35
N LEU A 85 -7.21 -2.10 0.81
CA LEU A 85 -7.55 -3.33 1.53
C LEU A 85 -6.78 -4.55 0.98
N GLY A 86 -6.62 -4.69 -0.33
CA GLY A 86 -6.27 -5.96 -0.99
C GLY A 86 -5.00 -6.62 -0.46
N GLY A 87 -3.89 -5.89 -0.35
CA GLY A 87 -2.62 -6.43 0.16
C GLY A 87 -2.72 -6.84 1.63
N ALA A 88 -3.33 -6.01 2.47
CA ALA A 88 -3.54 -6.30 3.88
C ALA A 88 -4.43 -7.53 4.08
N PHE A 89 -5.50 -7.65 3.29
CA PHE A 89 -6.38 -8.81 3.34
C PHE A 89 -5.65 -10.12 3.02
N VAL A 90 -4.82 -10.15 1.98
CA VAL A 90 -4.05 -11.35 1.63
C VAL A 90 -3.06 -11.72 2.74
N LEU A 91 -2.35 -10.74 3.29
CA LEU A 91 -1.43 -10.97 4.40
C LEU A 91 -2.15 -11.47 5.66
N ASP A 92 -3.33 -10.93 5.95
CA ASP A 92 -4.14 -11.35 7.08
C ASP A 92 -4.60 -12.82 6.95
N GLN A 93 -5.04 -13.22 5.77
CA GLN A 93 -5.38 -14.63 5.49
C GLN A 93 -4.16 -15.56 5.64
N MET A 94 -2.98 -15.13 5.25
CA MET A 94 -1.74 -15.88 5.46
C MET A 94 -1.36 -15.94 6.94
N TRP A 95 -1.51 -14.85 7.67
CA TRP A 95 -1.24 -14.73 9.09
C TRP A 95 -2.06 -15.71 9.92
N GLU A 96 -3.36 -15.76 9.63
CA GLU A 96 -4.28 -16.74 10.26
C GLU A 96 -3.92 -18.17 9.86
N ARG A 97 -3.71 -18.43 8.58
CA ARG A 97 -3.42 -19.77 8.06
C ARG A 97 -2.12 -20.37 8.62
N LEU A 98 -1.11 -19.55 8.86
CA LEU A 98 0.16 -19.97 9.46
C LEU A 98 0.09 -20.09 10.98
N GLY A 99 -1.06 -19.77 11.59
CA GLY A 99 -1.26 -19.83 13.03
C GLY A 99 -0.48 -18.77 13.82
N ILE A 100 -0.08 -17.68 13.14
CA ILE A 100 0.69 -16.61 13.78
C ILE A 100 -0.17 -15.85 14.79
N ALA A 101 -1.42 -15.55 14.42
CA ALA A 101 -2.38 -14.90 15.30
C ALA A 101 -2.57 -15.69 16.60
N ASP A 102 -2.83 -16.99 16.49
CA ASP A 102 -3.04 -17.87 17.65
C ASP A 102 -1.77 -18.00 18.52
N ALA A 103 -0.59 -18.04 17.90
CA ALA A 103 0.67 -18.08 18.62
C ALA A 103 0.87 -16.81 19.46
N LEU A 104 0.61 -15.63 18.89
CA LEU A 104 0.72 -14.36 19.58
C LEU A 104 -0.30 -14.22 20.71
N ARG A 105 -1.58 -14.49 20.44
CA ARG A 105 -2.64 -14.44 21.46
C ARG A 105 -2.36 -15.40 22.63
N SER A 106 -1.90 -16.62 22.33
CA SER A 106 -1.53 -17.60 23.35
C SER A 106 -0.35 -17.14 24.19
N SER A 107 0.69 -16.56 23.58
CA SER A 107 1.86 -16.04 24.29
C SER A 107 1.56 -14.77 25.09
N ALA A 108 0.53 -14.01 24.70
CA ALA A 108 0.01 -12.87 25.46
C ALA A 108 -0.87 -13.29 26.65
N SER A 109 -1.45 -14.49 26.60
CA SER A 109 -2.32 -15.01 27.65
C SER A 109 -1.59 -15.10 29.00
N GLY A 110 -2.24 -14.60 30.07
CA GLY A 110 -1.65 -14.55 31.42
C GLY A 110 -0.73 -13.33 31.67
N ARG A 111 -0.44 -12.52 30.67
CA ARG A 111 0.22 -11.21 30.80
C ARG A 111 -0.84 -10.11 31.02
N ARG A 112 -0.43 -8.96 31.58
CA ARG A 112 -1.33 -7.81 31.78
C ARG A 112 -1.42 -6.95 30.51
N ILE A 113 -1.68 -7.59 29.36
CA ILE A 113 -1.81 -6.95 28.06
C ILE A 113 -3.06 -7.47 27.37
N ASP A 114 -3.65 -6.66 26.52
CA ASP A 114 -4.75 -7.08 25.67
C ASP A 114 -4.18 -7.93 24.53
N ALA A 115 -4.51 -9.22 24.53
CA ALA A 115 -3.96 -10.19 23.58
C ALA A 115 -4.40 -9.92 22.13
N ASP A 116 -5.64 -9.50 21.92
CA ASP A 116 -6.16 -9.20 20.58
C ASP A 116 -5.57 -7.89 20.06
N ALA A 117 -5.51 -6.86 20.92
CA ALA A 117 -4.92 -5.59 20.52
C ALA A 117 -3.43 -5.73 20.15
N VAL A 118 -2.63 -6.40 20.99
CA VAL A 118 -1.19 -6.57 20.72
C VAL A 118 -0.95 -7.41 19.47
N GLU A 119 -1.76 -8.45 19.26
CA GLU A 119 -1.68 -9.28 18.05
C GLU A 119 -1.97 -8.44 16.79
N ARG A 120 -3.03 -7.65 16.77
CA ARG A 120 -3.38 -6.79 15.64
C ARG A 120 -2.35 -5.70 15.40
N ILE A 121 -1.75 -5.13 16.43
CA ILE A 121 -0.65 -4.15 16.29
C ILE A 121 0.58 -4.83 15.68
N CYS A 122 0.95 -6.02 16.14
CA CYS A 122 2.03 -6.80 15.53
C CYS A 122 1.77 -7.08 14.05
N PHE A 123 0.54 -7.49 13.70
CA PHE A 123 0.12 -7.66 12.31
C PHE A 123 0.29 -6.38 11.50
N ALA A 124 -0.17 -5.22 12.02
CA ALA A 124 -0.05 -3.94 11.35
C ALA A 124 1.41 -3.56 11.05
N LEU A 125 2.33 -3.78 12.01
CA LEU A 125 3.76 -3.52 11.84
C LEU A 125 4.39 -4.41 10.75
N VAL A 126 4.03 -5.70 10.72
CA VAL A 126 4.52 -6.64 9.70
C VAL A 126 3.91 -6.33 8.34
N ALA A 127 2.60 -6.09 8.28
CA ALA A 127 1.91 -5.75 7.04
C ALA A 127 2.47 -4.46 6.41
N GLN A 128 2.74 -3.44 7.23
CA GLN A 128 3.40 -2.22 6.75
C GLN A 128 4.80 -2.53 6.20
N ARG A 129 5.59 -3.37 6.87
CA ARG A 129 6.91 -3.75 6.41
C ARG A 129 6.88 -4.48 5.06
N CYS A 130 5.83 -5.25 4.80
CA CYS A 130 5.64 -5.98 3.54
C CYS A 130 5.10 -5.11 2.40
N LEU A 131 4.19 -4.17 2.71
CA LEU A 131 3.42 -3.44 1.69
C LEU A 131 3.93 -2.02 1.40
N ASP A 132 4.48 -1.35 2.40
CA ASP A 132 4.96 0.04 2.32
C ASP A 132 6.09 0.25 3.34
N PRO A 133 7.29 -0.35 3.11
CA PRO A 133 8.38 -0.36 4.07
C PRO A 133 8.81 1.05 4.49
N ALA A 134 8.68 1.35 5.78
CA ALA A 134 9.08 2.64 6.36
C ALA A 134 9.43 2.47 7.85
N SER A 135 9.63 3.58 8.58
CA SER A 135 9.90 3.56 10.02
C SER A 135 8.67 3.08 10.82
N LYS A 136 8.87 2.67 12.08
CA LYS A 136 7.79 2.26 12.99
C LYS A 136 6.80 3.41 13.26
N LEU A 137 7.29 4.64 13.37
CA LEU A 137 6.44 5.84 13.50
C LEU A 137 5.57 6.04 12.24
N ALA A 138 6.11 5.78 11.06
CA ALA A 138 5.34 5.83 9.82
C ALA A 138 4.27 4.72 9.77
N ALA A 139 4.49 3.57 10.43
CA ALA A 139 3.52 2.48 10.49
C ALA A 139 2.21 2.89 11.17
N VAL A 140 2.28 3.67 12.25
CA VAL A 140 1.11 4.21 12.95
C VAL A 140 0.24 5.04 12.01
N LYS A 141 0.87 5.98 11.31
CA LYS A 141 0.18 6.82 10.32
C LYS A 141 -0.37 6.01 9.15
N TRP A 142 0.40 5.06 8.65
CA TRP A 142 0.01 4.18 7.56
C TRP A 142 -1.21 3.32 7.93
N ALA A 143 -1.23 2.72 9.11
CA ALA A 143 -2.35 1.93 9.61
C ALA A 143 -3.63 2.76 9.74
N LYS A 144 -3.50 4.00 10.19
CA LYS A 144 -4.64 4.89 10.42
C LYS A 144 -5.21 5.51 9.15
N GLU A 145 -4.35 5.89 8.19
CA GLU A 145 -4.75 6.75 7.07
C GLU A 145 -4.74 6.04 5.70
N ARG A 146 -3.94 4.98 5.50
CA ARG A 146 -3.63 4.49 4.17
C ARG A 146 -4.12 3.08 3.87
N VAL A 147 -4.41 2.29 4.90
CA VAL A 147 -4.81 0.89 4.76
C VAL A 147 -6.03 0.59 5.61
N ALA A 148 -6.87 -0.33 5.13
CA ALA A 148 -7.94 -0.91 5.94
C ALA A 148 -7.40 -2.19 6.59
N LEU A 149 -7.22 -2.18 7.89
CA LEU A 149 -6.85 -3.33 8.71
C LEU A 149 -8.09 -3.79 9.48
N VAL A 150 -8.48 -5.03 9.29
CA VAL A 150 -9.64 -5.61 9.97
C VAL A 150 -9.33 -5.79 11.45
N ASP A 151 -10.25 -5.36 12.31
CA ASP A 151 -10.18 -5.50 13.78
C ASP A 151 -8.90 -4.91 14.41
N CYS A 152 -8.17 -4.05 13.69
CA CYS A 152 -7.01 -3.38 14.25
C CYS A 152 -7.46 -2.15 15.05
N PRO A 153 -7.16 -2.06 16.34
CA PRO A 153 -7.47 -0.88 17.12
C PRO A 153 -6.63 0.33 16.65
N ASP A 154 -7.10 1.53 16.94
CA ASP A 154 -6.23 2.71 16.85
C ASP A 154 -5.12 2.58 17.87
N PHE A 155 -3.88 2.77 17.44
CA PHE A 155 -2.69 2.69 18.30
C PHE A 155 -1.73 3.85 18.00
N ASP A 156 -0.92 4.17 18.98
CA ASP A 156 0.14 5.17 18.90
C ASP A 156 1.54 4.51 18.81
N ASP A 157 2.56 5.33 18.80
CA ASP A 157 3.95 4.90 18.77
C ASP A 157 4.36 4.15 20.04
N ASP A 158 3.88 4.54 21.20
CA ASP A 158 4.16 3.82 22.45
C ASP A 158 3.57 2.42 22.43
N ALA A 159 2.35 2.25 21.96
CA ALA A 159 1.74 0.93 21.77
C ALA A 159 2.46 0.09 20.73
N ALA A 160 2.96 0.69 19.64
CA ALA A 160 3.77 0.01 18.64
C ALA A 160 5.09 -0.49 19.23
N TYR A 161 5.80 0.30 20.04
CA TYR A 161 7.01 -0.12 20.71
C TYR A 161 6.74 -1.19 21.78
N ALA A 162 5.66 -1.04 22.56
CA ALA A 162 5.26 -2.06 23.53
C ALA A 162 4.95 -3.41 22.87
N ALA A 163 4.33 -3.40 21.67
CA ALA A 163 4.10 -4.62 20.90
C ALA A 163 5.42 -5.26 20.42
N MET A 164 6.42 -4.46 20.05
CA MET A 164 7.75 -4.96 19.70
C MET A 164 8.50 -5.54 20.90
N ASP A 165 8.42 -4.92 22.06
CA ASP A 165 9.01 -5.43 23.32
C ASP A 165 8.36 -6.76 23.71
N PHE A 166 7.02 -6.86 23.53
CA PHE A 166 6.32 -8.13 23.70
C PHE A 166 6.84 -9.20 22.75
N LEU A 167 6.98 -8.88 21.45
CA LEU A 167 7.51 -9.82 20.45
C LEU A 167 8.91 -10.31 20.84
N LEU A 168 9.79 -9.41 21.27
CA LEU A 168 11.14 -9.76 21.68
C LEU A 168 11.12 -10.69 22.90
N ALA A 169 10.31 -10.37 23.91
CA ALA A 169 10.20 -11.15 25.13
C ALA A 169 9.55 -12.53 24.95
N ALA A 170 8.68 -12.69 23.95
CA ALA A 170 7.97 -13.92 23.68
C ALA A 170 8.49 -14.68 22.45
N LEU A 171 9.56 -14.17 21.80
CA LEU A 171 10.08 -14.70 20.54
C LEU A 171 10.32 -16.22 20.54
N PRO A 172 10.98 -16.84 21.53
CA PRO A 172 11.23 -18.29 21.53
C PRO A 172 9.93 -19.10 21.51
N GLU A 173 8.96 -18.71 22.34
CA GLU A 173 7.67 -19.38 22.45
C GLU A 173 6.83 -19.25 21.17
N ILE A 174 6.79 -18.05 20.61
CA ILE A 174 6.09 -17.76 19.34
C ILE A 174 6.72 -18.56 18.19
N ALA A 175 8.05 -18.55 18.08
CA ALA A 175 8.78 -19.27 17.05
C ALA A 175 8.53 -20.78 17.10
N GLU A 176 8.53 -21.39 18.28
CA GLU A 176 8.25 -22.81 18.47
C GLU A 176 6.83 -23.17 18.03
N ARG A 177 5.85 -22.36 18.41
CA ARG A 177 4.43 -22.57 18.03
C ARG A 177 4.23 -22.45 16.53
N ILE A 178 4.76 -21.40 15.91
CA ILE A 178 4.66 -21.19 14.46
C ILE A 178 5.35 -22.32 13.70
N PHE A 179 6.55 -22.72 14.15
CA PHE A 179 7.27 -23.83 13.53
C PHE A 179 6.44 -25.12 13.59
N SER A 180 5.91 -25.48 14.76
CA SER A 180 5.08 -26.68 14.92
C SER A 180 3.84 -26.64 14.04
N THR A 181 3.14 -25.51 13.97
CA THR A 181 1.96 -25.34 13.11
C THR A 181 2.34 -25.44 11.62
N THR A 182 3.41 -24.79 11.20
CA THR A 182 3.88 -24.80 9.81
C THR A 182 4.38 -26.17 9.38
N ALA A 183 5.15 -26.85 10.21
CA ALA A 183 5.65 -28.20 9.95
C ALA A 183 4.49 -29.20 9.80
N ASN A 184 3.49 -29.13 10.66
CA ASN A 184 2.27 -29.97 10.57
C ASN A 184 1.45 -29.62 9.33
N LEU A 185 1.23 -28.33 9.03
CA LEU A 185 0.44 -27.88 7.90
C LEU A 185 1.03 -28.32 6.56
N LEU A 186 2.36 -28.29 6.44
CA LEU A 186 3.06 -28.64 5.22
C LEU A 186 3.53 -30.11 5.19
N ASN A 187 3.29 -30.88 6.25
CA ASN A 187 3.75 -32.25 6.42
C ASN A 187 5.26 -32.41 6.14
N LEU A 188 6.05 -31.48 6.69
CA LEU A 188 7.50 -31.41 6.48
C LEU A 188 8.22 -32.37 7.44
N SER A 189 9.06 -33.24 6.90
CA SER A 189 10.13 -33.88 7.67
C SER A 189 11.37 -32.98 7.61
N CYS A 190 11.80 -32.43 8.75
CA CYS A 190 12.98 -31.57 8.80
C CYS A 190 14.25 -32.42 8.96
N ASP A 191 14.72 -33.00 7.86
CA ASP A 191 15.97 -33.77 7.84
C ASP A 191 17.22 -32.88 7.68
N ILE A 192 17.05 -31.67 7.13
CA ILE A 192 18.12 -30.72 6.85
C ILE A 192 17.70 -29.32 7.27
N ILE A 193 18.54 -28.65 8.03
CA ILE A 193 18.36 -27.25 8.43
C ILE A 193 19.44 -26.41 7.76
N PHE A 194 19.05 -25.42 6.97
CA PHE A 194 19.95 -24.41 6.42
C PHE A 194 19.99 -23.23 7.39
N VAL A 195 21.19 -22.83 7.77
CA VAL A 195 21.42 -21.65 8.63
C VAL A 195 22.11 -20.60 7.77
N ASP A 196 21.51 -19.42 7.70
CA ASP A 196 22.10 -18.24 7.06
C ASP A 196 22.20 -17.11 8.08
N THR A 197 23.23 -16.27 7.93
CA THR A 197 23.45 -15.11 8.79
C THR A 197 23.12 -13.85 8.04
N SER A 198 22.28 -12.98 8.64
CA SER A 198 22.02 -11.65 8.11
C SER A 198 22.92 -10.64 8.79
N SER A 199 23.65 -9.84 8.01
CA SER A 199 24.40 -8.70 8.55
C SER A 199 23.50 -7.48 8.64
N THR A 200 23.56 -6.79 9.79
CA THR A 200 22.89 -5.52 10.01
C THR A 200 23.95 -4.43 10.13
N TYR A 201 23.75 -3.30 9.47
CA TYR A 201 24.64 -2.16 9.59
C TYR A 201 23.83 -0.88 9.77
N PHE A 202 24.45 0.10 10.41
CA PHE A 202 23.88 1.45 10.51
C PHE A 202 24.55 2.34 9.47
N GLU A 203 23.74 3.01 8.67
CA GLU A 203 24.21 4.00 7.72
C GLU A 203 24.16 5.39 8.39
N ARG A 204 25.27 6.11 8.39
CA ARG A 204 25.41 7.45 8.99
C ARG A 204 26.08 8.38 8.01
N ASP A 205 25.64 9.62 7.97
CA ASP A 205 26.18 10.66 7.09
C ASP A 205 27.61 11.09 7.47
N VAL A 206 28.01 10.81 8.73
CA VAL A 206 29.33 11.16 9.26
C VAL A 206 29.99 9.92 9.82
N ALA A 207 31.26 9.70 9.51
CA ALA A 207 32.06 8.61 10.06
C ALA A 207 32.16 8.70 11.60
N ASP A 208 32.02 7.56 12.26
CA ASP A 208 32.22 7.48 13.71
C ASP A 208 33.70 7.74 14.04
N GLY A 209 33.94 8.57 15.04
CA GLY A 209 35.28 8.69 15.63
C GLY A 209 35.67 7.41 16.39
N GLU A 210 36.96 7.14 16.53
CA GLU A 210 37.47 5.95 17.27
C GLU A 210 36.84 5.79 18.66
N ALA A 211 36.61 6.89 19.39
CA ALA A 211 35.98 6.88 20.71
C ALA A 211 34.48 6.45 20.70
N ASP A 212 33.79 6.61 19.58
CA ASP A 212 32.40 6.17 19.43
C ASP A 212 32.33 4.68 19.07
N LEU A 213 33.32 4.16 18.37
CA LEU A 213 33.45 2.73 18.05
C LEU A 213 33.71 1.92 19.31
N ASP A 214 34.60 2.39 20.21
CA ASP A 214 34.92 1.74 21.47
C ASP A 214 33.69 1.71 22.42
N ARG A 215 32.88 2.77 22.43
CA ARG A 215 31.62 2.79 23.20
C ARG A 215 30.59 1.83 22.65
N ALA A 216 30.44 1.74 21.33
CA ALA A 216 29.51 0.81 20.69
C ALA A 216 29.93 -0.64 20.91
N LEU A 217 31.21 -0.95 20.82
CA LEU A 217 31.79 -2.27 21.15
C LEU A 217 31.61 -2.64 22.63
N ALA A 218 31.86 -1.70 23.56
CA ALA A 218 31.64 -1.92 24.96
C ALA A 218 30.18 -2.18 25.34
N ALA A 219 29.24 -1.48 24.68
CA ALA A 219 27.80 -1.69 24.85
C ALA A 219 27.36 -3.07 24.34
N LEU A 220 27.89 -3.53 23.21
CA LEU A 220 27.60 -4.86 22.66
C LEU A 220 28.12 -5.99 23.53
N ILE A 221 29.29 -5.81 24.14
CA ILE A 221 29.91 -6.81 25.04
C ILE A 221 29.21 -6.87 26.41
N SER A 222 28.58 -5.76 26.86
CA SER A 222 27.88 -5.73 28.15
C SER A 222 26.45 -6.28 28.09
N CYS A 223 25.90 -6.55 26.90
CA CYS A 223 24.57 -7.12 26.67
C CYS A 223 24.58 -8.63 26.34
N GLY A 224 25.73 -9.30 26.42
CA GLY A 224 25.90 -10.72 26.11
C GLY A 224 25.94 -11.63 27.40
#